data_5d41a8160ffbf0e303542a716e1ec7b6
#
_entry.id   5d41a8160ffbf0e303542a716e1ec7b6
#
_cell.length_a   1.000
_cell.length_b   1.000
_cell.length_c   1.000
_cell.angle_alpha   90.00
_cell.angle_beta   90.00
_cell.angle_gamma   90.00
#
_symmetry.space_group_name_H-M   'P 1'
#
loop_
_entity.id
_entity.type
_entity.pdbx_description
1 polymer ?
#
loop_
_entity_poly.entity_id
_entity_poly.type
_entity_poly.pdbx_seq_one_letter_code
_entity_poly.pdbx_strand_id
1 'polypeptide(L)'
;MKGESIMERIASFQVDHVRLNRGLYVSRIDEINGNYLTSFDIRMKLPNREPVINIAELHTMEHLGATFLRNHPVWKEQIVYFGPMGCRTGFYLILKGKLESKDIVELMKELYKFMAEFKGDIPGATAIECGNYLDQNLPMANYEAKKYLEETLENLGEENLNYPE
;
A
#
# COMPACT_ATOMS: atom_id res chain seq x y z
N MET A 1 7.66 -19.66 -31.54
CA MET A 1 8.85 -19.54 -30.66
C MET A 1 8.63 -18.38 -29.71
N LYS A 2 8.56 -18.66 -28.42
CA LYS A 2 8.61 -17.59 -27.41
C LYS A 2 10.06 -17.10 -27.42
N GLY A 3 10.31 -15.87 -27.90
CA GLY A 3 11.64 -15.26 -27.83
C GLY A 3 12.12 -15.29 -26.38
N GLU A 4 13.34 -15.77 -26.16
CA GLU A 4 13.98 -15.69 -24.85
C GLU A 4 14.02 -14.20 -24.45
N SER A 5 13.47 -13.89 -23.29
CA SER A 5 13.54 -12.53 -22.73
C SER A 5 15.01 -12.22 -22.46
N ILE A 6 15.54 -11.18 -23.09
CA ILE A 6 16.92 -10.70 -22.89
C ILE A 6 17.08 -10.10 -21.47
N MET A 7 15.98 -9.79 -20.80
CA MET A 7 15.98 -9.16 -19.46
C MET A 7 15.59 -10.17 -18.38
N GLU A 8 16.28 -10.11 -17.25
CA GLU A 8 15.93 -10.88 -16.07
C GLU A 8 14.59 -10.42 -15.46
N ARG A 9 13.84 -11.37 -14.90
CA ARG A 9 12.60 -11.07 -14.21
C ARG A 9 12.90 -10.34 -12.89
N ILE A 10 12.25 -9.18 -12.69
CA ILE A 10 12.36 -8.46 -11.43
C ILE A 10 11.62 -9.17 -10.29
N ALA A 11 12.02 -8.89 -9.04
CA ALA A 11 11.49 -9.58 -7.86
C ALA A 11 9.96 -9.53 -7.75
N SER A 12 9.35 -8.39 -8.06
CA SER A 12 7.89 -8.22 -8.02
C SER A 12 7.13 -9.11 -9.01
N PHE A 13 7.77 -9.55 -10.10
CA PHE A 13 7.18 -10.46 -11.08
C PHE A 13 7.43 -11.94 -10.76
N GLN A 14 8.23 -12.22 -9.74
CA GLN A 14 8.51 -13.59 -9.28
C GLN A 14 7.51 -14.05 -8.21
N VAL A 15 6.79 -13.15 -7.58
CA VAL A 15 5.73 -13.48 -6.62
C VAL A 15 4.57 -14.17 -7.35
N ASP A 16 4.09 -15.28 -6.79
CA ASP A 16 2.93 -15.99 -7.33
C ASP A 16 1.63 -15.24 -7.05
N HIS A 17 1.21 -14.41 -7.99
CA HIS A 17 -0.01 -13.60 -7.88
C HIS A 17 -1.30 -14.43 -7.94
N VAL A 18 -1.25 -15.68 -8.38
CA VAL A 18 -2.41 -16.58 -8.39
C VAL A 18 -2.75 -17.05 -6.97
N ARG A 19 -1.71 -17.28 -6.14
CA ARG A 19 -1.87 -17.73 -4.76
C ARG A 19 -1.80 -16.61 -3.72
N LEU A 20 -1.39 -15.41 -4.12
CA LEU A 20 -1.21 -14.28 -3.22
C LEU A 20 -2.51 -13.85 -2.56
N ASN A 21 -2.53 -13.78 -1.24
CA ASN A 21 -3.65 -13.28 -0.45
C ASN A 21 -3.54 -11.76 -0.20
N ARG A 22 -4.62 -11.17 0.32
CA ARG A 22 -4.56 -9.84 0.91
C ARG A 22 -3.64 -9.88 2.14
N GLY A 23 -2.93 -8.82 2.42
CA GLY A 23 -2.02 -8.82 3.56
C GLY A 23 -1.01 -7.70 3.54
N LEU A 24 0.04 -7.88 4.33
CA LEU A 24 1.19 -7.00 4.47
C LEU A 24 2.46 -7.82 4.23
N TYR A 25 3.20 -7.49 3.20
CA TYR A 25 4.37 -8.27 2.81
C TYR A 25 5.62 -7.39 2.72
N VAL A 26 6.77 -7.92 3.11
CA VAL A 26 8.05 -7.33 2.73
C VAL A 26 8.30 -7.68 1.26
N SER A 27 8.25 -6.67 0.40
CA SER A 27 8.53 -6.84 -1.02
C SER A 27 10.03 -6.92 -1.28
N ARG A 28 10.79 -6.01 -0.65
CA ARG A 28 12.22 -5.88 -0.87
C ARG A 28 12.89 -5.13 0.27
N ILE A 29 14.14 -5.47 0.56
CA ILE A 29 15.02 -4.71 1.44
C ILE A 29 16.25 -4.29 0.63
N ASP A 30 16.51 -2.98 0.59
CA ASP A 30 17.68 -2.41 -0.06
C ASP A 30 18.66 -1.87 0.98
N GLU A 31 19.95 -2.13 0.77
CA GLU A 31 21.03 -1.56 1.57
C GLU A 31 21.70 -0.44 0.80
N ILE A 32 21.83 0.73 1.45
CA ILE A 32 22.47 1.91 0.87
C ILE A 32 23.42 2.48 1.91
N ASN A 33 24.75 2.33 1.67
CA ASN A 33 25.80 2.84 2.57
C ASN A 33 25.62 2.40 4.04
N GLY A 34 25.29 1.13 4.26
CA GLY A 34 25.10 0.59 5.60
C GLY A 34 23.73 0.89 6.23
N ASN A 35 22.89 1.63 5.54
CA ASN A 35 21.49 1.88 5.94
C ASN A 35 20.53 1.04 5.09
N TYR A 36 19.33 0.83 5.59
CA TYR A 36 18.34 -0.02 4.94
C TYR A 36 17.07 0.75 4.59
N LEU A 37 16.46 0.36 3.47
CA LEU A 37 15.10 0.72 3.09
C LEU A 37 14.30 -0.57 2.94
N THR A 38 13.15 -0.64 3.61
CA THR A 38 12.21 -1.74 3.45
C THR A 38 11.01 -1.28 2.65
N SER A 39 10.74 -1.96 1.54
CA SER A 39 9.55 -1.75 0.71
C SER A 39 8.50 -2.78 1.07
N PHE A 40 7.33 -2.30 1.49
CA PHE A 40 6.19 -3.13 1.84
C PHE A 40 5.15 -3.14 0.72
N ASP A 41 4.62 -4.31 0.48
CA ASP A 41 3.46 -4.58 -0.37
C ASP A 41 2.22 -4.62 0.52
N ILE A 42 1.42 -3.56 0.43
CA ILE A 42 0.16 -3.44 1.16
C ILE A 42 -0.95 -3.94 0.23
N ARG A 43 -1.20 -5.26 0.29
CA ARG A 43 -2.10 -5.93 -0.64
C ARG A 43 -3.53 -5.91 -0.16
N MET A 44 -4.36 -5.07 -0.78
CA MET A 44 -5.76 -4.88 -0.39
C MET A 44 -6.74 -5.81 -1.12
N LYS A 45 -6.38 -6.25 -2.31
CA LYS A 45 -7.25 -7.08 -3.16
C LYS A 45 -6.58 -8.40 -3.52
N LEU A 46 -7.38 -9.45 -3.67
CA LEU A 46 -6.93 -10.73 -4.22
C LEU A 46 -6.59 -10.55 -5.70
N PRO A 47 -5.32 -10.65 -6.10
CA PRO A 47 -4.95 -10.40 -7.49
C PRO A 47 -5.70 -11.32 -8.46
N ASN A 48 -6.26 -10.74 -9.52
CA ASN A 48 -7.00 -11.45 -10.58
C ASN A 48 -8.24 -12.25 -10.12
N ARG A 49 -8.66 -12.12 -8.85
CA ARG A 49 -9.77 -12.88 -8.27
C ARG A 49 -10.90 -12.01 -7.73
N GLU A 50 -10.72 -10.70 -7.68
CA GLU A 50 -11.75 -9.73 -7.27
C GLU A 50 -11.56 -8.39 -8.01
N PRO A 51 -12.57 -7.51 -8.04
CA PRO A 51 -12.43 -6.18 -8.63
C PRO A 51 -11.34 -5.37 -7.96
N VAL A 52 -10.57 -4.65 -8.77
CA VAL A 52 -9.54 -3.73 -8.29
C VAL A 52 -10.15 -2.43 -7.74
N ILE A 53 -9.34 -1.63 -7.06
CA ILE A 53 -9.74 -0.31 -6.57
C ILE A 53 -9.84 0.63 -7.78
N ASN A 54 -10.94 1.40 -7.89
CA ASN A 54 -11.08 2.37 -8.97
C ASN A 54 -10.14 3.57 -8.76
N ILE A 55 -9.86 4.29 -9.85
CA ILE A 55 -8.82 5.33 -9.87
C ILE A 55 -9.10 6.46 -8.88
N ALA A 56 -10.35 6.94 -8.80
CA ALA A 56 -10.68 8.10 -7.96
C ALA A 56 -10.52 7.82 -6.46
N GLU A 57 -11.00 6.67 -5.97
CA GLU A 57 -10.79 6.29 -4.57
C GLU A 57 -9.35 5.91 -4.25
N LEU A 58 -8.64 5.33 -5.20
CA LEU A 58 -7.22 5.04 -5.08
C LEU A 58 -6.41 6.33 -4.87
N HIS A 59 -6.71 7.36 -5.67
CA HIS A 59 -6.09 8.68 -5.57
C HIS A 59 -6.40 9.37 -4.24
N THR A 60 -7.66 9.30 -3.77
CA THR A 60 -8.04 9.80 -2.45
C THR A 60 -7.27 9.11 -1.33
N MET A 61 -7.16 7.78 -1.37
CA MET A 61 -6.40 7.01 -0.37
C MET A 61 -4.92 7.36 -0.38
N GLU A 62 -4.34 7.64 -1.54
CA GLU A 62 -2.96 8.13 -1.65
C GLU A 62 -2.76 9.45 -0.89
N HIS A 63 -3.62 10.44 -1.12
CA HIS A 63 -3.56 11.73 -0.44
C HIS A 63 -3.74 11.60 1.07
N LEU A 64 -4.74 10.84 1.51
CA LEU A 64 -5.00 10.58 2.93
C LEU A 64 -3.83 9.85 3.59
N GLY A 65 -3.33 8.81 2.94
CA GLY A 65 -2.25 7.98 3.45
C GLY A 65 -0.93 8.73 3.57
N ALA A 66 -0.53 9.44 2.53
CA ALA A 66 0.69 10.24 2.55
C ALA A 66 0.64 11.32 3.64
N THR A 67 -0.51 11.98 3.80
CA THR A 67 -0.70 13.01 4.83
C THR A 67 -0.65 12.42 6.23
N PHE A 68 -1.36 11.32 6.48
CA PHE A 68 -1.35 10.64 7.78
C PHE A 68 0.05 10.18 8.18
N LEU A 69 0.72 9.47 7.30
CA LEU A 69 2.02 8.87 7.57
C LEU A 69 3.09 9.92 7.86
N ARG A 70 3.13 10.99 7.07
CA ARG A 70 4.12 12.07 7.25
C ARG A 70 3.85 12.97 8.45
N ASN A 71 2.67 12.86 9.07
CA ASN A 71 2.30 13.52 10.32
C ASN A 71 2.27 12.55 11.52
N HIS A 72 2.57 11.27 11.33
CA HIS A 72 2.52 10.29 12.40
C HIS A 72 3.55 10.61 13.49
N PRO A 73 3.16 10.63 14.78
CA PRO A 73 4.05 11.09 15.86
C PRO A 73 5.31 10.22 16.04
N VAL A 74 5.22 8.94 15.68
CA VAL A 74 6.34 7.99 15.84
C VAL A 74 7.07 7.74 14.52
N TRP A 75 6.33 7.54 13.41
CA TRP A 75 6.88 7.03 12.15
C TRP A 75 7.27 8.10 11.13
N LYS A 76 6.90 9.36 11.31
CA LYS A 76 7.07 10.41 10.27
C LYS A 76 8.48 10.51 9.69
N GLU A 77 9.51 10.35 10.51
CA GLU A 77 10.92 10.46 10.06
C GLU A 77 11.40 9.25 9.25
N GLN A 78 10.68 8.14 9.34
CA GLN A 78 11.00 6.91 8.62
C GLN A 78 10.26 6.78 7.28
N ILE A 79 9.24 7.61 7.04
CA ILE A 79 8.45 7.54 5.81
C ILE A 79 9.28 8.03 4.62
N VAL A 80 9.43 7.18 3.62
CA VAL A 80 10.09 7.51 2.34
C VAL A 80 9.06 7.73 1.25
N TYR A 81 8.12 6.79 1.09
CA TYR A 81 7.12 6.84 0.04
C TYR A 81 5.88 6.00 0.41
N PHE A 82 4.71 6.50 0.03
CA PHE A 82 3.45 5.77 0.02
C PHE A 82 2.72 6.09 -1.28
N GLY A 83 2.37 5.07 -2.04
CA GLY A 83 1.71 5.27 -3.32
C GLY A 83 1.09 4.01 -3.88
N PRO A 84 0.13 4.14 -4.82
CA PRO A 84 -0.62 3.02 -5.36
C PRO A 84 0.22 2.16 -6.31
N MET A 85 -0.12 0.87 -6.36
CA MET A 85 0.36 -0.03 -7.40
C MET A 85 -0.38 0.25 -8.72
N GLY A 86 0.32 0.13 -9.84
CA GLY A 86 -0.28 0.30 -11.16
C GLY A 86 -1.42 -0.71 -11.46
N CYS A 87 -1.38 -1.92 -10.87
CA CYS A 87 -2.45 -2.91 -10.99
C CYS A 87 -3.69 -2.60 -10.12
N ARG A 88 -3.61 -1.58 -9.26
CA ARG A 88 -4.70 -1.12 -8.39
C ARG A 88 -5.22 -2.17 -7.39
N THR A 89 -4.35 -3.08 -6.95
CA THR A 89 -4.67 -4.07 -5.92
C THR A 89 -4.16 -3.69 -4.54
N GLY A 90 -3.50 -2.55 -4.41
CA GLY A 90 -2.98 -2.05 -3.15
C GLY A 90 -1.97 -0.92 -3.32
N PHE A 91 -1.13 -0.77 -2.30
CA PHE A 91 -0.14 0.31 -2.19
C PHE A 91 1.24 -0.24 -1.89
N TYR A 92 2.26 0.54 -2.24
CA TYR A 92 3.61 0.37 -1.71
C TYR A 92 3.87 1.39 -0.61
N LEU A 93 4.50 0.93 0.47
CA LEU A 93 5.03 1.75 1.54
C LEU A 93 6.52 1.48 1.66
N ILE A 94 7.34 2.53 1.59
CA ILE A 94 8.79 2.43 1.77
C ILE A 94 9.17 3.16 3.05
N LEU A 95 9.84 2.44 3.95
CA LEU A 95 10.31 2.94 5.23
C LEU A 95 11.83 2.81 5.35
N LYS A 96 12.44 3.77 6.06
CA LYS A 96 13.82 3.65 6.53
C LYS A 96 13.90 2.58 7.61
N GLY A 97 14.91 1.74 7.53
CA GLY A 97 15.16 0.66 8.47
C GLY A 97 15.01 -0.72 7.85
N LYS A 98 15.54 -1.72 8.53
CA LYS A 98 15.40 -3.13 8.20
C LYS A 98 14.24 -3.70 9.02
N LEU A 99 13.08 -3.82 8.40
CA LEU A 99 11.82 -4.11 9.05
C LEU A 99 11.18 -5.40 8.54
N GLU A 100 10.33 -6.00 9.37
CA GLU A 100 9.49 -7.14 9.03
C GLU A 100 8.02 -6.73 8.89
N SER A 101 7.20 -7.56 8.26
CA SER A 101 5.77 -7.30 8.08
C SER A 101 5.05 -7.00 9.40
N LYS A 102 5.38 -7.75 10.46
CA LYS A 102 4.80 -7.57 11.80
C LYS A 102 5.06 -6.19 12.42
N ASP A 103 6.17 -5.54 12.04
CA ASP A 103 6.56 -4.25 12.60
C ASP A 103 5.61 -3.12 12.22
N ILE A 104 4.90 -3.26 11.09
CA ILE A 104 3.99 -2.24 10.57
C ILE A 104 2.51 -2.55 10.76
N VAL A 105 2.16 -3.64 11.40
CA VAL A 105 0.73 -4.05 11.57
C VAL A 105 -0.08 -2.97 12.25
N GLU A 106 0.38 -2.45 13.39
CA GLU A 106 -0.34 -1.41 14.13
C GLU A 106 -0.40 -0.10 13.34
N LEU A 107 0.71 0.31 12.71
CA LEU A 107 0.73 1.49 11.83
C LEU A 107 -0.32 1.37 10.71
N MET A 108 -0.44 0.20 10.08
CA MET A 108 -1.43 -0.01 9.03
C MET A 108 -2.86 -0.01 9.56
N LYS A 109 -3.11 -0.58 10.72
CA LYS A 109 -4.43 -0.48 11.36
C LYS A 109 -4.82 0.98 11.64
N GLU A 110 -3.91 1.77 12.18
CA GLU A 110 -4.14 3.20 12.42
C GLU A 110 -4.39 3.96 11.11
N LEU A 111 -3.57 3.72 10.09
CA LEU A 111 -3.69 4.35 8.77
C LEU A 111 -5.05 4.05 8.12
N TYR A 112 -5.44 2.79 8.04
CA TYR A 112 -6.68 2.39 7.38
C TYR A 112 -7.92 2.77 8.20
N LYS A 113 -7.81 2.82 9.52
CA LYS A 113 -8.86 3.41 10.38
C LYS A 113 -9.04 4.90 10.10
N PHE A 114 -7.94 5.64 10.02
CA PHE A 114 -7.96 7.05 9.64
C PHE A 114 -8.64 7.26 8.28
N MET A 115 -8.27 6.49 7.26
CA MET A 115 -8.90 6.56 5.94
C MET A 115 -10.39 6.23 5.97
N ALA A 116 -10.77 5.18 6.72
CA ALA A 116 -12.16 4.73 6.83
C ALA A 116 -13.08 5.75 7.50
N GLU A 117 -12.55 6.50 8.45
CA GLU A 117 -13.31 7.45 9.28
C GLU A 117 -13.17 8.92 8.82
N PHE A 118 -12.30 9.19 7.86
CA PHE A 118 -12.00 10.55 7.41
C PHE A 118 -13.24 11.24 6.86
N LYS A 119 -13.44 12.51 7.28
CA LYS A 119 -14.50 13.40 6.81
C LYS A 119 -13.92 14.78 6.55
N GLY A 120 -14.49 15.48 5.59
CA GLY A 120 -14.08 16.83 5.24
C GLY A 120 -13.27 16.89 3.95
N ASP A 121 -12.54 17.96 3.78
CA ASP A 121 -11.78 18.21 2.56
C ASP A 121 -10.55 17.32 2.49
N ILE A 122 -10.36 16.68 1.33
CA ILE A 122 -9.21 15.80 1.08
C ILE A 122 -7.94 16.66 1.04
N PRO A 123 -6.90 16.35 1.84
CA PRO A 123 -5.65 17.09 1.81
C PRO A 123 -5.03 17.11 0.40
N GLY A 124 -4.57 18.27 -0.03
CA GLY A 124 -3.91 18.42 -1.31
C GLY A 124 -4.81 18.32 -2.55
N ALA A 125 -6.13 18.26 -2.39
CA ALA A 125 -7.07 18.13 -3.49
C ALA A 125 -7.51 19.50 -4.05
N THR A 126 -6.55 20.35 -4.39
CA THR A 126 -6.76 21.63 -5.02
C THR A 126 -5.94 21.75 -6.31
N ALA A 127 -6.35 22.66 -7.20
CA ALA A 127 -5.69 22.82 -8.49
C ALA A 127 -4.21 23.23 -8.38
N ILE A 128 -3.81 23.90 -7.31
CA ILE A 128 -2.42 24.31 -7.09
C ILE A 128 -1.58 23.19 -6.49
N GLU A 129 -2.20 22.25 -5.79
CA GLU A 129 -1.50 21.19 -5.04
C GLU A 129 -1.42 19.86 -5.78
N CYS A 130 -2.34 19.62 -6.71
CA CYS A 130 -2.49 18.32 -7.38
C CYS A 130 -2.70 18.48 -8.89
N GLY A 131 -2.02 17.63 -9.65
CA GLY A 131 -2.12 17.65 -11.12
C GLY A 131 -3.46 17.18 -11.68
N ASN A 132 -4.30 16.54 -10.87
CA ASN A 132 -5.65 16.06 -11.22
C ASN A 132 -6.59 16.09 -10.01
N TYR A 133 -6.78 17.26 -9.43
CA TYR A 133 -7.43 17.41 -8.13
C TYR A 133 -8.91 17.04 -8.10
N LEU A 134 -9.60 17.02 -9.25
CA LEU A 134 -11.02 16.64 -9.36
C LEU A 134 -11.25 15.11 -9.36
N ASP A 135 -10.21 14.32 -9.58
CA ASP A 135 -10.29 12.86 -9.62
C ASP A 135 -10.20 12.28 -8.20
N GLN A 136 -11.27 12.43 -7.44
CA GLN A 136 -11.37 12.03 -6.02
C GLN A 136 -12.70 11.33 -5.75
N ASN A 137 -12.71 10.39 -4.80
CA ASN A 137 -13.91 9.72 -4.33
C ASN A 137 -13.75 9.33 -2.85
N LEU A 138 -14.07 10.24 -1.95
CA LEU A 138 -13.94 10.00 -0.51
C LEU A 138 -14.86 8.89 0.02
N PRO A 139 -16.16 8.84 -0.32
CA PRO A 139 -17.03 7.78 0.17
C PRO A 139 -16.54 6.37 -0.19
N MET A 140 -16.04 6.17 -1.41
CA MET A 140 -15.50 4.88 -1.82
C MET A 140 -14.12 4.60 -1.21
N ALA A 141 -13.29 5.62 -1.00
CA ALA A 141 -12.04 5.49 -0.25
C ALA A 141 -12.30 5.03 1.20
N ASN A 142 -13.28 5.64 1.88
CA ASN A 142 -13.71 5.20 3.22
C ASN A 142 -14.16 3.73 3.20
N TYR A 143 -14.97 3.33 2.22
CA TYR A 143 -15.47 1.96 2.07
C TYR A 143 -14.32 0.95 1.88
N GLU A 144 -13.42 1.22 0.94
CA GLU A 144 -12.28 0.32 0.64
C GLU A 144 -11.32 0.20 1.83
N ALA A 145 -11.06 1.31 2.51
CA ALA A 145 -10.21 1.31 3.71
C ALA A 145 -10.85 0.51 4.85
N LYS A 146 -12.14 0.72 5.10
CA LYS A 146 -12.88 -0.02 6.13
C LYS A 146 -12.90 -1.53 5.84
N LYS A 147 -13.17 -1.90 4.59
CA LYS A 147 -13.18 -3.29 4.17
C LYS A 147 -11.83 -3.98 4.41
N TYR A 148 -10.74 -3.35 4.00
CA TYR A 148 -9.39 -3.89 4.22
C TYR A 148 -9.05 -4.00 5.70
N LEU A 149 -9.39 -2.99 6.50
CA LEU A 149 -9.19 -2.99 7.95
C LEU A 149 -9.91 -4.18 8.60
N GLU A 150 -11.21 -4.29 8.39
CA GLU A 150 -12.06 -5.28 9.06
C GLU A 150 -11.85 -6.71 8.55
N GLU A 151 -11.70 -6.88 7.25
CA GLU A 151 -11.60 -8.22 6.64
C GLU A 151 -10.18 -8.78 6.63
N THR A 152 -9.16 -7.93 6.63
CA THR A 152 -7.76 -8.37 6.52
C THR A 152 -6.91 -7.98 7.71
N LEU A 153 -6.76 -6.68 8.00
CA LEU A 153 -5.81 -6.21 9.02
C LEU A 153 -6.15 -6.68 10.44
N GLU A 154 -7.43 -6.85 10.75
CA GLU A 154 -7.89 -7.36 12.04
C GLU A 154 -7.87 -8.91 12.13
N ASN A 155 -7.54 -9.60 11.04
CA ASN A 155 -7.57 -11.06 10.94
C ASN A 155 -6.29 -11.64 10.30
N LEU A 156 -5.12 -11.01 10.51
CA LEU A 156 -3.87 -11.44 9.89
C LEU A 156 -3.38 -12.78 10.46
N GLY A 157 -3.13 -13.72 9.56
CA GLY A 157 -2.38 -14.96 9.81
C GLY A 157 -1.02 -14.92 9.10
N GLU A 158 -0.23 -15.97 9.24
CA GLU A 158 1.10 -16.06 8.61
C GLU A 158 1.04 -15.92 7.08
N GLU A 159 0.00 -16.45 6.45
CA GLU A 159 -0.25 -16.38 5.01
C GLU A 159 -0.57 -14.96 4.52
N ASN A 160 -0.86 -14.02 5.43
CA ASN A 160 -1.09 -12.61 5.14
C ASN A 160 0.16 -11.75 5.37
N LEU A 161 1.23 -12.33 5.91
CA LEU A 161 2.47 -11.64 6.27
C LEU A 161 3.68 -12.14 5.49
N ASN A 162 3.58 -13.30 4.86
CA ASN A 162 4.62 -13.93 4.06
C ASN A 162 4.10 -14.29 2.67
N TYR A 163 4.89 -14.03 1.64
CA TYR A 163 4.55 -14.43 0.28
C TYR A 163 4.39 -15.95 0.17
N PRO A 164 3.50 -16.44 -0.71
CA PRO A 164 3.38 -17.86 -1.00
C PRO A 164 4.68 -18.40 -1.61
N GLU A 165 5.12 -19.58 -1.15
CA GLU A 165 6.28 -20.31 -1.67
C GLU A 165 5.99 -21.00 -3.01
#